data_1fd99c27954387d35622021dbd6723e2
#
_entry.id   1fd99c27954387d35622021dbd6723e2
#
_cell.length_a   1.000
_cell.length_b   1.000
_cell.length_c   1.000
_cell.angle_alpha   90.00
_cell.angle_beta   90.00
_cell.angle_gamma   90.00
#
_symmetry.space_group_name_H-M   'P 1'
#
loop_
_entity.id
_entity.type
_entity.pdbx_description
1 polymer ?
#
loop_
_entity_poly.entity_id
_entity_poly.type
_entity_poly.pdbx_seq_one_letter_code
_entity_poly.pdbx_strand_id
1 'polypeptide(L)'
;MSVDEEPRRTRIQERNRARILDAALGTFARFGYRGTRVDQIASDAGMSKSNLLYYFGSKSEIYKAVLAGLLDRWLAPLRTLDPEGDPRRERALRTLREHNP
;
A
#
# COMPACT_ATOMS: atom_id res chain seq x y z
N MET A 1 -31.43 -8.31 -0.39
CA MET A 1 -30.03 -7.89 -0.37
C MET A 1 -29.16 -9.03 0.09
N SER A 2 -28.20 -9.39 -0.70
CA SER A 2 -27.32 -10.49 -0.35
C SER A 2 -26.13 -9.97 0.47
N VAL A 3 -26.00 -10.49 1.68
CA VAL A 3 -24.86 -10.15 2.54
C VAL A 3 -23.54 -10.58 1.90
N ASP A 4 -23.61 -11.54 0.99
CA ASP A 4 -22.43 -12.09 0.32
C ASP A 4 -21.92 -11.22 -0.84
N GLU A 5 -22.77 -10.38 -1.40
CA GLU A 5 -22.37 -9.51 -2.51
C GLU A 5 -21.43 -8.38 -2.10
N GLU A 6 -21.67 -7.76 -0.95
CA GLU A 6 -20.81 -6.67 -0.48
C GLU A 6 -19.37 -7.09 -0.23
N PRO A 7 -19.10 -8.20 0.49
CA PRO A 7 -17.72 -8.67 0.65
C PRO A 7 -17.04 -8.99 -0.68
N ARG A 8 -17.83 -9.52 -1.64
CA ARG A 8 -17.28 -9.83 -2.95
C ARG A 8 -16.89 -8.57 -3.71
N ARG A 9 -17.75 -7.55 -3.73
CA ARG A 9 -17.46 -6.27 -4.35
C ARG A 9 -16.25 -5.61 -3.73
N THR A 10 -16.19 -5.61 -2.42
CA THR A 10 -15.07 -5.04 -1.67
C THR A 10 -13.77 -5.73 -2.04
N ARG A 11 -13.77 -7.05 -2.16
CA ARG A 11 -12.57 -7.79 -2.53
C ARG A 11 -12.10 -7.45 -3.95
N ILE A 12 -13.04 -7.28 -4.89
CA ILE A 12 -12.70 -6.90 -6.25
C ILE A 12 -12.11 -5.50 -6.27
N GLN A 13 -12.70 -4.56 -5.54
CA GLN A 13 -12.21 -3.20 -5.45
C GLN A 13 -10.84 -3.14 -4.81
N GLU A 14 -10.63 -3.88 -3.74
CA GLU A 14 -9.33 -3.95 -3.07
C GLU A 14 -8.26 -4.54 -3.98
N ARG A 15 -8.62 -5.57 -4.75
CA ARG A 15 -7.70 -6.17 -5.70
C ARG A 15 -7.30 -5.17 -6.78
N ASN A 16 -8.26 -4.42 -7.30
CA ASN A 16 -7.98 -3.40 -8.30
C ASN A 16 -7.13 -2.27 -7.73
N ARG A 17 -7.41 -1.84 -6.51
CA ARG A 17 -6.56 -0.85 -5.84
C ARG A 17 -5.14 -1.36 -5.68
N ALA A 18 -4.98 -2.61 -5.28
CA ALA A 18 -3.67 -3.22 -5.12
C ALA A 18 -2.91 -3.26 -6.45
N ARG A 19 -3.60 -3.58 -7.54
CA ARG A 19 -3.00 -3.58 -8.88
C ARG A 19 -2.48 -2.20 -9.26
N ILE A 20 -3.27 -1.17 -8.97
CA ILE A 20 -2.88 0.21 -9.25
C ILE A 20 -1.64 0.58 -8.43
N LEU A 21 -1.65 0.26 -7.15
CA LEU A 21 -0.54 0.62 -6.27
C LEU A 21 0.74 -0.14 -6.62
N ASP A 22 0.64 -1.40 -6.99
CA ASP A 22 1.80 -2.18 -7.44
C ASP A 22 2.39 -1.60 -8.72
N ALA A 23 1.53 -1.28 -9.69
CA ALA A 23 1.96 -0.67 -10.94
C ALA A 23 2.58 0.71 -10.67
N ALA A 24 1.94 1.51 -9.83
CA ALA A 24 2.40 2.85 -9.50
C ALA A 24 3.77 2.82 -8.82
N LEU A 25 3.97 1.89 -7.92
CA LEU A 25 5.26 1.74 -7.24
C LEU A 25 6.38 1.56 -8.28
N GLY A 26 6.18 0.67 -9.24
CA GLY A 26 7.15 0.45 -10.32
C GLY A 26 7.34 1.66 -11.20
N THR A 27 6.25 2.34 -11.55
CA THR A 27 6.30 3.52 -12.42
C THR A 27 7.01 4.68 -11.73
N PHE A 28 6.67 4.94 -10.46
CA PHE A 28 7.33 5.99 -9.68
C PHE A 28 8.81 5.67 -9.47
N ALA A 29 9.14 4.41 -9.25
CA ALA A 29 10.53 4.00 -9.06
C ALA A 29 11.36 4.22 -10.32
N ARG A 30 10.76 4.05 -11.51
CA ARG A 30 11.46 4.21 -12.77
C ARG A 30 11.59 5.67 -13.21
N PHE A 31 10.54 6.45 -13.04
CA PHE A 31 10.46 7.80 -13.61
C PHE A 31 10.44 8.92 -12.57
N GLY A 32 10.33 8.58 -11.30
CA GLY A 32 10.16 9.56 -10.24
C GLY A 32 8.74 10.12 -10.21
N TYR A 33 8.45 10.91 -9.20
CA TYR A 33 7.10 11.48 -9.05
C TYR A 33 6.76 12.40 -10.23
N ARG A 34 7.67 13.31 -10.57
CA ARG A 34 7.42 14.29 -11.63
C ARG A 34 7.38 13.66 -13.00
N GLY A 35 8.16 12.61 -13.21
CA GLY A 35 8.24 11.92 -14.49
C GLY A 35 7.14 10.90 -14.74
N THR A 36 6.30 10.64 -13.75
CA THR A 36 5.23 9.66 -13.84
C THR A 36 3.93 10.33 -14.25
N ARG A 37 3.21 9.71 -15.17
CA ARG A 37 1.89 10.16 -15.60
C ARG A 37 0.84 9.16 -15.18
N VAL A 38 -0.36 9.65 -14.89
CA VAL A 38 -1.50 8.81 -14.54
C VAL A 38 -1.80 7.79 -15.65
N ASP A 39 -1.71 8.23 -16.91
CA ASP A 39 -1.89 7.36 -18.08
C ASP A 39 -0.94 6.18 -18.05
N GLN A 40 0.31 6.44 -17.69
CA GLN A 40 1.34 5.41 -17.64
C GLN A 40 1.04 4.41 -16.53
N ILE A 41 0.62 4.90 -15.37
CA ILE A 41 0.25 4.01 -14.27
C ILE A 41 -0.93 3.13 -14.68
N ALA A 42 -1.94 3.72 -15.32
CA ALA A 42 -3.10 2.98 -15.78
C ALA A 42 -2.71 1.89 -16.78
N SER A 43 -1.87 2.24 -17.75
CA SER A 43 -1.37 1.29 -18.72
C SER A 43 -0.61 0.13 -18.04
N ASP A 44 0.27 0.48 -17.11
CA ASP A 44 1.06 -0.53 -16.39
C ASP A 44 0.15 -1.43 -15.53
N ALA A 45 -0.95 -0.88 -15.03
CA ALA A 45 -1.92 -1.65 -14.25
C ALA A 45 -2.90 -2.44 -15.12
N GLY A 46 -2.84 -2.25 -16.42
CA GLY A 46 -3.74 -2.94 -17.35
C GLY A 46 -5.17 -2.44 -17.30
N MET A 47 -5.36 -1.16 -17.10
CA MET A 47 -6.70 -0.57 -17.05
C MET A 47 -6.72 0.81 -17.72
N SER A 48 -7.93 1.34 -17.95
CA SER A 48 -8.08 2.67 -18.53
C SER A 48 -7.77 3.74 -17.50
N LYS A 49 -7.42 4.93 -17.98
CA LYS A 49 -7.21 6.09 -17.13
C LYS A 49 -8.46 6.42 -16.33
N SER A 50 -9.64 6.35 -16.99
CA SER A 50 -10.92 6.61 -16.32
C SER A 50 -11.16 5.65 -15.16
N ASN A 51 -10.87 4.39 -15.39
CA ASN A 51 -11.04 3.39 -14.35
C ASN A 51 -10.09 3.61 -13.18
N LEU A 52 -8.85 3.97 -13.49
CA LEU A 52 -7.87 4.30 -12.45
C LEU A 52 -8.34 5.49 -11.62
N LEU A 53 -8.81 6.55 -12.28
CA LEU A 53 -9.27 7.77 -11.61
C LEU A 53 -10.54 7.54 -10.79
N TYR A 54 -11.25 6.45 -11.04
CA TYR A 54 -12.36 6.05 -10.19
C TYR A 54 -11.86 5.67 -8.79
N TYR A 55 -10.68 5.09 -8.70
CA TYR A 55 -10.09 4.66 -7.43
C TYR A 55 -9.27 5.76 -6.76
N PHE A 56 -8.57 6.54 -7.55
CA PHE A 56 -7.67 7.59 -7.03
C PHE A 56 -7.88 8.87 -7.84
N GLY A 57 -8.18 9.94 -7.15
CA GLY A 57 -8.54 11.20 -7.81
C GLY A 57 -7.37 11.90 -8.51
N SER A 58 -6.13 11.59 -8.14
CA SER A 58 -4.98 12.27 -8.70
C SER A 58 -3.71 11.45 -8.51
N LYS A 59 -2.65 11.83 -9.22
CA LYS A 59 -1.32 11.24 -9.06
C LYS A 59 -0.82 11.39 -7.63
N SER A 60 -1.10 12.52 -7.02
CA SER A 60 -0.72 12.79 -5.64
C SER A 60 -1.36 11.80 -4.66
N GLU A 61 -2.63 11.48 -4.87
CA GLU A 61 -3.33 10.51 -4.03
C GLU A 61 -2.77 9.11 -4.21
N ILE A 62 -2.42 8.75 -5.45
CA ILE A 62 -1.80 7.46 -5.72
C ILE A 62 -0.45 7.37 -4.99
N TYR A 63 0.33 8.43 -5.09
CA TYR A 63 1.65 8.48 -4.47
C TYR A 63 1.57 8.33 -2.95
N LYS A 64 0.65 9.06 -2.33
CA LYS A 64 0.42 8.96 -0.89
C LYS A 64 0.02 7.55 -0.48
N ALA A 65 -0.83 6.91 -1.27
CA ALA A 65 -1.28 5.54 -0.99
C ALA A 65 -0.13 4.54 -1.14
N VAL A 66 0.74 4.73 -2.13
CA VAL A 66 1.93 3.89 -2.31
C VAL A 66 2.84 4.01 -1.09
N LEU A 67 3.09 5.24 -0.63
CA LEU A 67 3.94 5.47 0.54
C LEU A 67 3.33 4.86 1.80
N ALA A 68 2.01 5.03 1.97
CA ALA A 68 1.32 4.46 3.12
C ALA A 68 1.41 2.94 3.12
N GLY A 69 1.30 2.31 1.95
CA GLY A 69 1.43 0.87 1.81
C GLY A 69 2.82 0.38 2.15
N LEU A 70 3.86 1.12 1.74
CA LEU A 70 5.24 0.77 2.07
C LEU A 70 5.48 0.85 3.57
N LEU A 71 5.02 1.93 4.20
CA LEU A 71 5.14 2.09 5.64
C LEU A 71 4.41 0.99 6.38
N ASP A 72 3.23 0.62 5.89
CA ASP A 72 2.43 -0.45 6.47
C ASP A 72 3.18 -1.77 6.45
N ARG A 73 3.82 -2.10 5.33
CA ARG A 73 4.61 -3.33 5.22
C ARG A 73 5.79 -3.33 6.17
N TRP A 74 6.44 -2.20 6.33
CA TRP A 74 7.59 -2.08 7.21
C TRP A 74 7.19 -2.21 8.67
N LEU A 75 6.02 -1.68 9.05
CA LEU A 75 5.54 -1.69 10.42
C LEU A 75 4.70 -2.92 10.76
N ALA A 76 4.29 -3.71 9.77
CA ALA A 76 3.45 -4.88 10.00
C ALA A 76 4.04 -5.85 11.02
N PRO A 77 5.35 -6.19 10.96
CA PRO A 77 5.91 -7.06 11.97
C PRO A 77 5.78 -6.52 13.40
N LEU A 78 5.84 -5.21 13.56
CA LEU A 78 5.68 -4.57 14.87
C LEU A 78 4.23 -4.63 15.35
N ARG A 79 3.28 -4.52 14.41
CA ARG A 79 1.86 -4.59 14.74
C ARG A 79 1.42 -5.98 15.16
N THR A 80 2.04 -7.00 14.60
CA THR A 80 1.70 -8.39 14.92
C THR A 80 2.32 -8.84 16.22
N LEU A 81 3.20 -8.05 16.83
CA LEU A 81 3.79 -8.38 18.11
C LEU A 81 2.77 -8.17 19.22
N ASP A 82 2.59 -9.19 20.04
CA ASP A 82 1.72 -9.11 21.20
C ASP A 82 2.37 -8.16 22.22
N PRO A 83 1.67 -7.09 22.64
CA PRO A 83 2.25 -6.14 23.59
C PRO A 83 2.59 -6.77 24.94
N GLU A 84 2.00 -7.92 25.27
CA GLU A 84 2.14 -8.49 26.61
C GLU A 84 2.99 -9.74 26.72
N GLY A 85 3.43 -10.31 25.61
CA GLY A 85 4.14 -11.57 25.73
C GLY A 85 4.93 -12.03 24.55
N ASP A 86 5.00 -11.27 23.47
CA ASP A 86 5.74 -11.69 22.30
C ASP A 86 7.25 -11.52 22.54
N PRO A 87 8.02 -12.63 22.56
CA PRO A 87 9.47 -12.54 22.78
C PRO A 87 10.19 -11.69 21.73
N ARG A 88 9.64 -11.64 20.52
CA ARG A 88 10.26 -10.85 19.46
C ARG A 88 10.14 -9.36 19.73
N ARG A 89 9.04 -8.93 20.29
CA ARG A 89 8.85 -7.53 20.66
C ARG A 89 9.81 -7.14 21.78
N GLU A 90 9.91 -7.97 22.81
CA GLU A 90 10.83 -7.72 23.91
C GLU A 90 12.26 -7.68 23.43
N ARG A 91 12.62 -8.60 22.54
CA ARG A 91 13.97 -8.64 21.98
C ARG A 91 14.25 -7.36 21.18
N ALA A 92 13.30 -6.90 20.38
CA ALA A 92 13.46 -5.68 19.61
C ALA A 92 13.60 -4.46 20.51
N LEU A 93 12.77 -4.37 21.54
CA LEU A 93 12.84 -3.28 22.51
C LEU A 93 14.14 -3.29 23.28
N ARG A 94 14.61 -4.47 23.66
CA ARG A 94 15.88 -4.62 24.36
C ARG A 94 17.04 -4.16 23.47
N THR A 95 17.03 -4.56 22.20
CA THR A 95 18.07 -4.14 21.25
C THR A 95 18.09 -2.62 21.11
N LEU A 96 16.91 -2.01 21.02
CA LEU A 96 16.82 -0.54 20.93
C LEU A 96 17.36 0.13 22.18
N ARG A 97 17.07 -0.43 23.36
CA ARG A 97 17.59 0.10 24.61
C ARG A 97 19.10 -0.01 24.71
N GLU A 98 19.65 -1.13 24.25
CA GLU A 98 21.09 -1.37 24.27
C GLU A 98 21.84 -0.44 23.33
N HIS A 99 21.22 -0.07 22.21
CA HIS A 99 21.82 0.80 21.21
C HIS A 99 21.58 2.29 21.50
N ASN A 100 20.80 2.60 22.51
CA ASN A 100 20.43 3.96 22.84
C ASN A 100 21.01 4.29 24.21
N PRO A 101 22.18 4.90 24.27
CA PRO A 101 22.82 5.25 25.53
C PRO A 101 22.05 6.25 26.37
#